data_458c992767def6ce407216f615096d0b
#
_entry.id   458c992767def6ce407216f615096d0b
#
_cell.length_a   1.000
_cell.length_b   1.000
_cell.length_c   1.000
_cell.angle_alpha   90.00
_cell.angle_beta   90.00
_cell.angle_gamma   90.00
#
_symmetry.space_group_name_H-M   'P 1'
#
loop_
_entity.id
_entity.type
_entity.pdbx_description
1 polymer ?
#
loop_
_entity_poly.entity_id
_entity_poly.type
_entity_poly.pdbx_seq_one_letter_code
_entity_poly.pdbx_strand_id
1 'polypeptide(L)'
;MVIITEKTLKKLVKEFLITIGFLSIATVIGMLLIYIGFTESNVIMVYLLCVLLLSIFTNGYIWSVAGSLVSVVLMNFFLTEPRFTFHTYDTGYPLTCVIMLAASMLTGTLESKLKKHVRMSEQAAYREKTLQLRANLLRTISHDLRTPLTSISGNANNLMYNYDKLDNDTREQIFTDIYDDSEWLISLVENILFVTRFEDGTVTLNMSDQLIDEVIAEALKHINRKSCEHKIHVDCGKELLLVRMDARLIIQVIINIVDNAIKYTQEGSDIYIKARKEGRYVIISIEDNGAGIPDDMKENVFDTFFTCNNEIADNRRSLGLGLSLCKTIINAHGSELELRDNTPYGCIFEFKLQLSEVHLNE
;
A
#
# COMPACT_ATOMS: atom_id res chain seq x y z
N MET A 1 -30.17 9.00 21.70
CA MET A 1 -29.54 10.30 21.43
C MET A 1 -28.30 10.02 20.55
N VAL A 2 -28.41 10.27 19.23
CA VAL A 2 -27.37 9.94 18.26
C VAL A 2 -26.26 10.97 18.41
N ILE A 3 -25.06 10.56 18.82
CA ILE A 3 -23.87 11.41 18.87
C ILE A 3 -23.48 11.69 17.42
N ILE A 4 -23.85 12.87 16.92
CA ILE A 4 -23.41 13.33 15.60
C ILE A 4 -21.89 13.65 15.72
N THR A 5 -21.08 12.82 15.12
CA THR A 5 -19.62 13.07 15.08
C THR A 5 -19.34 14.36 14.29
N GLU A 6 -18.32 15.11 14.67
CA GLU A 6 -17.90 16.37 14.01
C GLU A 6 -17.77 16.24 12.47
N LYS A 7 -17.37 15.07 12.01
CA LYS A 7 -17.25 14.70 10.60
C LYS A 7 -18.62 14.65 9.89
N THR A 8 -19.65 14.17 10.59
CA THR A 8 -21.02 14.10 10.07
C THR A 8 -21.64 15.49 9.97
N LEU A 9 -21.39 16.36 10.96
CA LEU A 9 -21.87 17.74 10.98
C LEU A 9 -21.26 18.56 9.84
N LYS A 10 -19.92 18.46 9.62
CA LYS A 10 -19.25 19.13 8.50
C LYS A 10 -19.79 18.70 7.13
N LYS A 11 -20.14 17.40 7.00
CA LYS A 11 -20.78 16.89 5.78
C LYS A 11 -22.15 17.47 5.55
N LEU A 12 -23.01 17.50 6.57
CA LEU A 12 -24.37 18.07 6.49
C LEU A 12 -24.33 19.55 6.12
N VAL A 13 -23.45 20.34 6.75
CA VAL A 13 -23.28 21.76 6.45
C VAL A 13 -22.83 21.96 5.00
N LYS A 14 -21.90 21.16 4.50
CA LYS A 14 -21.46 21.22 3.10
C LYS A 14 -22.62 20.98 2.13
N GLU A 15 -23.42 19.94 2.35
CA GLU A 15 -24.55 19.59 1.47
C GLU A 15 -25.65 20.66 1.53
N PHE A 16 -25.92 21.22 2.70
CA PHE A 16 -26.84 22.34 2.86
C PHE A 16 -26.37 23.59 2.08
N LEU A 17 -25.10 23.96 2.17
CA LEU A 17 -24.54 25.10 1.42
C LEU A 17 -24.61 24.87 -0.10
N ILE A 18 -24.35 23.65 -0.57
CA ILE A 18 -24.49 23.30 -1.98
C ILE A 18 -25.93 23.47 -2.43
N THR A 19 -26.91 22.99 -1.63
CA THR A 19 -28.33 23.08 -1.95
C THR A 19 -28.78 24.54 -2.05
N ILE A 20 -28.40 25.38 -1.08
CA ILE A 20 -28.71 26.83 -1.11
C ILE A 20 -28.06 27.49 -2.35
N GLY A 21 -26.80 27.17 -2.63
CA GLY A 21 -26.09 27.73 -3.78
C GLY A 21 -26.81 27.43 -5.13
N PHE A 22 -27.16 26.17 -5.35
CA PHE A 22 -27.88 25.79 -6.57
C PHE A 22 -29.27 26.44 -6.68
N LEU A 23 -30.02 26.48 -5.58
CA LEU A 23 -31.34 27.13 -5.57
C LEU A 23 -31.24 28.63 -5.80
N SER A 24 -30.26 29.31 -5.22
CA SER A 24 -30.01 30.75 -5.43
C SER A 24 -29.68 31.04 -6.88
N ILE A 25 -28.79 30.24 -7.49
CA ILE A 25 -28.43 30.37 -8.91
C ILE A 25 -29.66 30.16 -9.80
N ALA A 26 -30.46 29.11 -9.54
CA ALA A 26 -31.67 28.84 -10.30
C ALA A 26 -32.69 30.00 -10.21
N THR A 27 -32.85 30.60 -9.01
CA THR A 27 -33.74 31.73 -8.79
C THR A 27 -33.27 32.96 -9.55
N VAL A 28 -31.97 33.29 -9.51
CA VAL A 28 -31.39 34.41 -10.25
C VAL A 28 -31.57 34.22 -11.77
N ILE A 29 -31.28 33.01 -12.28
CA ILE A 29 -31.50 32.69 -13.70
C ILE A 29 -32.98 32.81 -14.07
N GLY A 30 -33.90 32.32 -13.23
CA GLY A 30 -35.32 32.42 -13.43
C GLY A 30 -35.80 33.89 -13.49
N MET A 31 -35.34 34.76 -12.58
CA MET A 31 -35.62 36.19 -12.61
C MET A 31 -35.11 36.85 -13.88
N LEU A 32 -33.90 36.51 -14.32
CA LEU A 32 -33.30 37.04 -15.55
C LEU A 32 -34.12 36.62 -16.80
N LEU A 33 -34.55 35.36 -16.87
CA LEU A 33 -35.36 34.88 -17.99
C LEU A 33 -36.71 35.63 -18.07
N ILE A 34 -37.39 35.86 -16.96
CA ILE A 34 -38.63 36.62 -16.90
C ILE A 34 -38.37 38.08 -17.31
N TYR A 35 -37.27 38.68 -16.86
CA TYR A 35 -36.90 40.05 -17.26
C TYR A 35 -36.66 40.17 -18.76
N ILE A 36 -36.11 39.18 -19.40
CA ILE A 36 -35.90 39.11 -20.89
C ILE A 36 -37.19 38.84 -21.68
N GLY A 37 -38.27 38.42 -20.97
CA GLY A 37 -39.58 38.18 -21.57
C GLY A 37 -39.88 36.70 -21.89
N PHE A 38 -39.13 35.77 -21.28
CA PHE A 38 -39.46 34.34 -21.38
C PHE A 38 -40.66 33.97 -20.48
N THR A 39 -41.34 32.89 -20.85
CA THR A 39 -42.52 32.39 -20.16
C THR A 39 -42.16 31.65 -18.84
N GLU A 40 -43.12 31.59 -17.93
CA GLU A 40 -42.98 30.83 -16.68
C GLU A 40 -42.60 29.36 -16.92
N SER A 41 -43.08 28.75 -18.01
CA SER A 41 -42.76 27.37 -18.38
C SER A 41 -41.24 27.13 -18.57
N ASN A 42 -40.49 28.13 -19.06
CA ASN A 42 -39.04 28.03 -19.23
C ASN A 42 -38.32 28.07 -17.86
N VAL A 43 -38.87 28.81 -16.93
CA VAL A 43 -38.35 28.89 -15.55
C VAL A 43 -38.53 27.55 -14.83
N ILE A 44 -39.65 26.88 -15.05
CA ILE A 44 -39.89 25.53 -14.50
C ILE A 44 -38.81 24.56 -14.94
N MET A 45 -38.40 24.63 -16.22
CA MET A 45 -37.31 23.79 -16.75
C MET A 45 -35.96 24.07 -16.04
N VAL A 46 -35.64 25.32 -15.71
CA VAL A 46 -34.43 25.68 -14.97
C VAL A 46 -34.43 25.05 -13.57
N TYR A 47 -35.55 25.14 -12.86
CA TYR A 47 -35.66 24.51 -11.54
C TYR A 47 -35.64 22.99 -11.60
N LEU A 48 -36.24 22.38 -12.62
CA LEU A 48 -36.14 20.94 -12.84
C LEU A 48 -34.68 20.52 -13.06
N LEU A 49 -33.96 21.25 -13.91
CA LEU A 49 -32.51 21.02 -14.12
C LEU A 49 -31.71 21.21 -12.85
N CYS A 50 -32.02 22.25 -12.05
CA CYS A 50 -31.38 22.48 -10.76
C CYS A 50 -31.56 21.30 -9.80
N VAL A 51 -32.78 20.75 -9.70
CA VAL A 51 -33.08 19.57 -8.85
C VAL A 51 -32.34 18.32 -9.33
N LEU A 52 -32.24 18.12 -10.65
CA LEU A 52 -31.45 17.03 -11.22
C LEU A 52 -29.94 17.17 -10.88
N LEU A 53 -29.39 18.38 -11.02
CA LEU A 53 -28.00 18.65 -10.64
C LEU A 53 -27.77 18.49 -9.13
N LEU A 54 -28.70 18.95 -8.29
CA LEU A 54 -28.64 18.73 -6.85
C LEU A 54 -28.56 17.24 -6.51
N SER A 55 -29.31 16.38 -7.20
CA SER A 55 -29.25 14.94 -7.01
C SER A 55 -27.85 14.38 -7.30
N ILE A 56 -27.14 14.92 -8.29
CA ILE A 56 -25.81 14.46 -8.67
C ILE A 56 -24.73 14.94 -7.67
N PHE A 57 -24.83 16.21 -7.22
CA PHE A 57 -23.79 16.84 -6.40
C PHE A 57 -23.97 16.65 -4.89
N THR A 58 -25.16 16.21 -4.42
CA THR A 58 -25.43 15.90 -3.01
C THR A 58 -25.43 14.40 -2.75
N ASN A 59 -25.17 13.99 -1.51
CA ASN A 59 -25.17 12.58 -1.13
C ASN A 59 -26.51 12.19 -0.47
N GLY A 60 -27.30 11.43 -1.21
CA GLY A 60 -28.59 10.87 -0.75
C GLY A 60 -29.80 11.66 -1.26
N TYR A 61 -30.92 10.96 -1.44
CA TYR A 61 -32.15 11.48 -2.00
C TYR A 61 -32.82 12.58 -1.15
N ILE A 62 -32.49 12.67 0.14
CA ILE A 62 -33.11 13.61 1.10
C ILE A 62 -32.89 15.06 0.66
N TRP A 63 -31.68 15.41 0.24
CA TRP A 63 -31.35 16.76 -0.20
C TRP A 63 -32.00 17.12 -1.53
N SER A 64 -32.12 16.16 -2.42
CA SER A 64 -32.80 16.31 -3.70
C SER A 64 -34.31 16.52 -3.51
N VAL A 65 -34.93 15.75 -2.63
CA VAL A 65 -36.36 15.92 -2.27
C VAL A 65 -36.59 17.24 -1.54
N ALA A 66 -35.79 17.56 -0.55
CA ALA A 66 -35.87 18.84 0.14
C ALA A 66 -35.66 20.03 -0.82
N GLY A 67 -34.66 19.94 -1.70
CA GLY A 67 -34.39 20.94 -2.73
C GLY A 67 -35.54 21.10 -3.72
N SER A 68 -36.25 20.02 -4.10
CA SER A 68 -37.41 20.12 -4.97
C SER A 68 -38.62 20.80 -4.30
N LEU A 69 -38.85 20.53 -3.01
CA LEU A 69 -39.89 21.22 -2.24
C LEU A 69 -39.62 22.72 -2.11
N VAL A 70 -38.36 23.07 -1.77
CA VAL A 70 -37.94 24.47 -1.65
C VAL A 70 -37.98 25.17 -3.00
N SER A 71 -37.60 24.50 -4.10
CA SER A 71 -37.61 25.11 -5.43
C SER A 71 -39.05 25.45 -5.88
N VAL A 72 -40.02 24.62 -5.56
CA VAL A 72 -41.42 24.93 -5.85
C VAL A 72 -41.90 26.19 -5.06
N VAL A 73 -41.54 26.29 -3.79
CA VAL A 73 -41.86 27.47 -2.96
C VAL A 73 -41.21 28.71 -3.50
N LEU A 74 -39.93 28.64 -3.83
CA LEU A 74 -39.16 29.77 -4.38
C LEU A 74 -39.73 30.24 -5.73
N MET A 75 -40.04 29.28 -6.61
CA MET A 75 -40.64 29.57 -7.90
C MET A 75 -41.98 30.28 -7.74
N ASN A 76 -42.88 29.75 -6.89
CA ASN A 76 -44.19 30.37 -6.65
C ASN A 76 -44.05 31.79 -6.08
N PHE A 77 -43.17 31.99 -5.10
CA PHE A 77 -43.05 33.25 -4.40
C PHE A 77 -42.38 34.35 -5.25
N PHE A 78 -41.33 34.04 -5.98
CA PHE A 78 -40.51 35.04 -6.70
C PHE A 78 -40.92 35.26 -8.14
N LEU A 79 -41.45 34.22 -8.81
CA LEU A 79 -41.51 34.20 -10.27
C LEU A 79 -42.92 34.06 -10.84
N THR A 80 -43.91 33.71 -10.01
CA THR A 80 -45.31 33.55 -10.44
C THR A 80 -46.13 34.80 -10.12
N GLU A 81 -47.05 35.21 -10.99
CA GLU A 81 -47.94 36.33 -10.75
C GLU A 81 -49.19 35.85 -9.93
N PRO A 82 -49.63 36.65 -8.88
CA PRO A 82 -49.00 37.87 -8.38
C PRO A 82 -47.75 37.60 -7.52
N ARG A 83 -46.61 38.20 -7.89
CA ARG A 83 -45.30 37.99 -7.25
C ARG A 83 -45.37 38.39 -5.75
N PHE A 84 -44.49 37.75 -4.95
CA PHE A 84 -44.38 37.91 -3.50
C PHE A 84 -45.60 37.53 -2.70
N THR A 85 -46.45 36.66 -3.28
CA THR A 85 -47.60 36.07 -2.62
C THR A 85 -47.58 34.56 -2.75
N PHE A 86 -48.25 33.85 -1.87
CA PHE A 86 -48.43 32.39 -1.97
C PHE A 86 -49.72 31.98 -2.68
N HIS A 87 -50.49 32.94 -3.22
CA HIS A 87 -51.72 32.66 -3.97
C HIS A 87 -51.38 32.33 -5.42
N THR A 88 -51.88 31.26 -5.90
CA THR A 88 -51.75 30.83 -7.30
C THR A 88 -53.14 30.83 -7.96
N TYR A 89 -53.26 31.54 -9.05
CA TYR A 89 -54.48 31.57 -9.89
C TYR A 89 -54.51 30.45 -10.96
N ASP A 90 -53.32 29.90 -11.25
CA ASP A 90 -53.20 28.86 -12.26
C ASP A 90 -53.40 27.46 -11.69
N THR A 91 -54.35 26.73 -12.25
CA THR A 91 -54.72 25.33 -11.86
C THR A 91 -53.61 24.34 -12.24
N GLY A 92 -52.57 24.73 -13.02
CA GLY A 92 -51.47 23.88 -13.45
C GLY A 92 -50.39 23.67 -12.38
N TYR A 93 -50.23 24.58 -11.39
CA TYR A 93 -49.19 24.51 -10.38
C TYR A 93 -49.15 23.23 -9.53
N PRO A 94 -50.26 22.69 -9.05
CA PRO A 94 -50.22 21.44 -8.30
C PRO A 94 -49.67 20.27 -9.13
N LEU A 95 -49.94 20.24 -10.42
CA LEU A 95 -49.40 19.24 -11.34
C LEU A 95 -47.88 19.40 -11.50
N THR A 96 -47.40 20.62 -11.65
CA THR A 96 -45.98 20.92 -11.74
C THR A 96 -45.23 20.47 -10.46
N CYS A 97 -45.77 20.72 -9.27
CA CYS A 97 -45.23 20.27 -8.01
C CYS A 97 -45.10 18.74 -7.99
N VAL A 98 -46.17 18.02 -8.39
CA VAL A 98 -46.16 16.55 -8.41
C VAL A 98 -45.10 16.03 -9.39
N ILE A 99 -44.97 16.62 -10.58
CA ILE A 99 -43.96 16.23 -11.58
C ILE A 99 -42.54 16.47 -11.06
N MET A 100 -42.26 17.62 -10.43
CA MET A 100 -40.97 17.93 -9.88
C MET A 100 -40.57 16.98 -8.73
N LEU A 101 -41.51 16.65 -7.84
CA LEU A 101 -41.30 15.69 -6.77
C LEU A 101 -41.07 14.28 -7.33
N ALA A 102 -41.89 13.85 -8.29
CA ALA A 102 -41.69 12.55 -8.94
C ALA A 102 -40.35 12.44 -9.64
N ALA A 103 -39.94 13.49 -10.39
CA ALA A 103 -38.63 13.53 -11.05
C ALA A 103 -37.46 13.49 -10.05
N SER A 104 -37.55 14.24 -8.93
CA SER A 104 -36.53 14.21 -7.90
C SER A 104 -36.40 12.87 -7.20
N MET A 105 -37.55 12.23 -6.87
CA MET A 105 -37.55 10.88 -6.29
C MET A 105 -36.99 9.84 -7.25
N LEU A 106 -37.36 9.88 -8.52
CA LEU A 106 -36.88 8.95 -9.53
C LEU A 106 -35.37 9.09 -9.71
N THR A 107 -34.90 10.32 -9.87
CA THR A 107 -33.46 10.60 -10.07
C THR A 107 -32.65 10.22 -8.83
N GLY A 108 -33.07 10.60 -7.64
CA GLY A 108 -32.40 10.28 -6.39
C GLY A 108 -32.34 8.76 -6.11
N THR A 109 -33.39 8.00 -6.45
CA THR A 109 -33.39 6.55 -6.31
C THR A 109 -32.48 5.88 -7.35
N LEU A 110 -32.47 6.35 -8.60
CA LEU A 110 -31.60 5.86 -9.67
C LEU A 110 -30.13 6.09 -9.31
N GLU A 111 -29.80 7.30 -8.88
CA GLU A 111 -28.45 7.66 -8.48
C GLU A 111 -27.96 6.83 -7.29
N SER A 112 -28.80 6.66 -6.27
CA SER A 112 -28.47 5.84 -5.10
C SER A 112 -28.19 4.37 -5.49
N LYS A 113 -28.99 3.81 -6.41
CA LYS A 113 -28.76 2.47 -6.96
C LYS A 113 -27.47 2.43 -7.76
N LEU A 114 -27.21 3.41 -8.63
CA LEU A 114 -26.00 3.46 -9.45
C LEU A 114 -24.74 3.54 -8.57
N LYS A 115 -24.71 4.45 -7.60
CA LYS A 115 -23.58 4.55 -6.64
C LYS A 115 -23.35 3.25 -5.88
N LYS A 116 -24.44 2.56 -5.48
CA LYS A 116 -24.33 1.25 -4.83
C LYS A 116 -23.72 0.20 -5.76
N HIS A 117 -24.21 0.14 -7.00
CA HIS A 117 -23.67 -0.80 -8.01
C HIS A 117 -22.19 -0.56 -8.30
N VAL A 118 -21.79 0.72 -8.49
CA VAL A 118 -20.38 1.08 -8.72
C VAL A 118 -19.50 0.61 -7.55
N ARG A 119 -19.89 0.93 -6.30
CA ARG A 119 -19.13 0.49 -5.11
C ARG A 119 -19.05 -1.03 -4.99
N MET A 120 -20.12 -1.74 -5.28
CA MET A 120 -20.11 -3.22 -5.25
C MET A 120 -19.19 -3.79 -6.34
N SER A 121 -19.21 -3.19 -7.54
CA SER A 121 -18.31 -3.58 -8.64
C SER A 121 -16.84 -3.33 -8.28
N GLU A 122 -16.52 -2.16 -7.72
CA GLU A 122 -15.16 -1.84 -7.26
C GLU A 122 -14.69 -2.82 -6.17
N GLN A 123 -15.55 -3.12 -5.19
CA GLN A 123 -15.23 -4.10 -4.15
C GLN A 123 -15.07 -5.51 -4.70
N ALA A 124 -15.88 -5.91 -5.69
CA ALA A 124 -15.76 -7.21 -6.34
C ALA A 124 -14.44 -7.29 -7.13
N ALA A 125 -14.11 -6.27 -7.91
CA ALA A 125 -12.85 -6.21 -8.66
C ALA A 125 -11.62 -6.23 -7.73
N TYR A 126 -11.68 -5.52 -6.60
CA TYR A 126 -10.61 -5.56 -5.59
C TYR A 126 -10.44 -6.96 -4.98
N ARG A 127 -11.56 -7.63 -4.64
CA ARG A 127 -11.53 -9.01 -4.10
C ARG A 127 -10.98 -9.99 -5.13
N GLU A 128 -11.41 -9.87 -6.38
CA GLU A 128 -10.93 -10.73 -7.46
C GLU A 128 -9.42 -10.57 -7.66
N LYS A 129 -8.92 -9.33 -7.71
CA LYS A 129 -7.49 -9.04 -7.80
C LYS A 129 -6.72 -9.65 -6.63
N THR A 130 -7.24 -9.54 -5.41
CA THR A 130 -6.61 -10.15 -4.21
C THR A 130 -6.58 -11.67 -4.28
N LEU A 131 -7.67 -12.31 -4.75
CA LEU A 131 -7.72 -13.76 -4.92
C LEU A 131 -6.77 -14.24 -6.01
N GLN A 132 -6.66 -13.52 -7.13
CA GLN A 132 -5.71 -13.83 -8.20
C GLN A 132 -4.26 -13.71 -7.71
N LEU A 133 -3.94 -12.66 -6.95
CA LEU A 133 -2.62 -12.52 -6.33
C LEU A 133 -2.33 -13.71 -5.41
N ARG A 134 -3.24 -14.09 -4.52
CA ARG A 134 -3.07 -15.26 -3.63
C ARG A 134 -2.90 -16.58 -4.41
N ALA A 135 -3.66 -16.78 -5.47
CA ALA A 135 -3.54 -17.97 -6.32
C ALA A 135 -2.18 -18.02 -7.04
N ASN A 136 -1.72 -16.90 -7.59
CA ASN A 136 -0.41 -16.80 -8.21
C ASN A 136 0.71 -17.06 -7.19
N LEU A 137 0.58 -16.51 -5.98
CA LEU A 137 1.45 -16.76 -4.85
C LEU A 137 1.64 -18.23 -4.54
N LEU A 138 0.52 -18.93 -4.32
CA LEU A 138 0.54 -20.38 -4.01
C LEU A 138 1.17 -21.17 -5.14
N ARG A 139 0.96 -20.77 -6.39
CA ARG A 139 1.57 -21.42 -7.56
C ARG A 139 3.08 -21.22 -7.59
N THR A 140 3.57 -19.99 -7.38
CA THR A 140 5.00 -19.69 -7.35
C THR A 140 5.68 -20.40 -6.19
N ILE A 141 5.13 -20.32 -4.98
CA ILE A 141 5.64 -21.01 -3.79
C ILE A 141 5.72 -22.53 -4.05
N SER A 142 4.66 -23.12 -4.62
CA SER A 142 4.64 -24.56 -4.89
C SER A 142 5.71 -24.99 -5.91
N HIS A 143 5.95 -24.16 -6.92
CA HIS A 143 7.00 -24.40 -7.90
C HIS A 143 8.39 -24.33 -7.25
N ASP A 144 8.62 -23.28 -6.47
CA ASP A 144 9.92 -23.00 -5.90
C ASP A 144 10.28 -23.92 -4.73
N LEU A 145 9.28 -24.43 -4.00
CA LEU A 145 9.48 -25.51 -3.02
C LEU A 145 9.83 -26.84 -3.70
N ARG A 146 9.21 -27.14 -4.86
CA ARG A 146 9.40 -28.43 -5.56
C ARG A 146 10.84 -28.61 -6.04
N THR A 147 11.48 -27.56 -6.53
CA THR A 147 12.83 -27.64 -7.13
C THR A 147 13.88 -28.11 -6.11
N PRO A 148 14.06 -27.46 -4.94
CA PRO A 148 15.03 -27.93 -3.94
C PRO A 148 14.64 -29.29 -3.34
N LEU A 149 13.35 -29.55 -3.12
CA LEU A 149 12.91 -30.87 -2.66
C LEU A 149 13.29 -32.00 -3.64
N THR A 150 13.18 -31.70 -4.95
CA THR A 150 13.61 -32.69 -5.99
C THR A 150 15.12 -32.85 -5.99
N SER A 151 15.88 -31.77 -5.80
CA SER A 151 17.34 -31.80 -5.69
C SER A 151 17.78 -32.60 -4.46
N ILE A 152 17.24 -32.29 -3.28
CA ILE A 152 17.52 -33.02 -2.03
C ILE A 152 17.21 -34.53 -2.20
N SER A 153 16.01 -34.81 -2.73
CA SER A 153 15.58 -36.23 -2.94
C SER A 153 16.48 -36.95 -3.93
N GLY A 154 16.86 -36.29 -5.04
CA GLY A 154 17.76 -36.82 -6.04
C GLY A 154 19.17 -37.06 -5.50
N ASN A 155 19.73 -36.13 -4.80
CA ASN A 155 21.02 -36.18 -4.15
C ASN A 155 21.07 -37.29 -3.07
N ALA A 156 20.05 -37.34 -2.21
CA ALA A 156 19.92 -38.39 -1.20
C ALA A 156 19.80 -39.79 -1.86
N ASN A 157 19.01 -39.89 -2.93
CA ASN A 157 18.87 -41.14 -3.67
C ASN A 157 20.19 -41.57 -4.32
N ASN A 158 20.94 -40.63 -4.88
CA ASN A 158 22.26 -40.90 -5.45
C ASN A 158 23.24 -41.39 -4.38
N LEU A 159 23.26 -40.80 -3.20
CA LEU A 159 24.06 -41.29 -2.06
C LEU A 159 23.62 -42.74 -1.66
N MET A 160 22.31 -43.02 -1.58
CA MET A 160 21.81 -44.34 -1.17
C MET A 160 22.22 -45.47 -2.11
N TYR A 161 22.21 -45.24 -3.44
CA TYR A 161 22.45 -46.31 -4.43
C TYR A 161 23.85 -46.35 -5.01
N ASN A 162 24.61 -45.25 -4.95
CA ASN A 162 25.91 -45.12 -5.59
C ASN A 162 27.03 -44.73 -4.63
N TYR A 163 26.83 -44.79 -3.32
CA TYR A 163 27.80 -44.31 -2.33
C TYR A 163 29.22 -44.80 -2.58
N ASP A 164 29.38 -46.13 -2.81
CA ASP A 164 30.70 -46.77 -3.01
C ASP A 164 31.35 -46.43 -4.37
N LYS A 165 30.57 -45.89 -5.31
CA LYS A 165 31.06 -45.50 -6.65
C LYS A 165 31.49 -44.03 -6.74
N LEU A 166 31.09 -43.23 -5.75
CA LEU A 166 31.40 -41.81 -5.69
C LEU A 166 32.74 -41.59 -4.98
N ASP A 167 33.54 -40.66 -5.47
CA ASP A 167 34.73 -40.21 -4.75
C ASP A 167 34.34 -39.37 -3.53
N ASN A 168 35.30 -39.08 -2.66
CA ASN A 168 35.02 -38.32 -1.44
C ASN A 168 34.60 -36.87 -1.72
N ASP A 169 35.20 -36.24 -2.71
CA ASP A 169 34.89 -34.85 -3.05
C ASP A 169 33.47 -34.69 -3.57
N THR A 170 33.04 -35.63 -4.45
CA THR A 170 31.65 -35.68 -4.94
C THR A 170 30.65 -35.97 -3.83
N ARG A 171 30.98 -36.83 -2.85
CA ARG A 171 30.10 -37.06 -1.69
C ARG A 171 29.95 -35.81 -0.84
N GLU A 172 31.06 -35.15 -0.54
CA GLU A 172 31.09 -33.95 0.26
C GLU A 172 30.28 -32.79 -0.43
N GLN A 173 30.42 -32.71 -1.76
CA GLN A 173 29.63 -31.74 -2.54
C GLN A 173 28.12 -32.07 -2.47
N ILE A 174 27.70 -33.34 -2.59
CA ILE A 174 26.31 -33.74 -2.51
C ILE A 174 25.73 -33.47 -1.11
N PHE A 175 26.49 -33.73 -0.04
CA PHE A 175 26.04 -33.38 1.32
C PHE A 175 25.88 -31.86 1.49
N THR A 176 26.80 -31.10 0.95
CA THR A 176 26.71 -29.62 0.96
C THR A 176 25.50 -29.14 0.19
N ASP A 177 25.22 -29.69 -0.98
CA ASP A 177 24.06 -29.32 -1.79
C ASP A 177 22.74 -29.65 -1.07
N ILE A 178 22.65 -30.81 -0.39
CA ILE A 178 21.47 -31.17 0.41
C ILE A 178 21.29 -30.19 1.58
N TYR A 179 22.37 -29.84 2.26
CA TYR A 179 22.36 -28.92 3.38
C TYR A 179 21.93 -27.51 2.92
N ASP A 180 22.55 -26.98 1.88
CA ASP A 180 22.24 -25.65 1.33
C ASP A 180 20.79 -25.55 0.86
N ASP A 181 20.27 -26.57 0.15
CA ASP A 181 18.88 -26.62 -0.29
C ASP A 181 17.89 -26.70 0.89
N SER A 182 18.28 -27.39 1.98
CA SER A 182 17.46 -27.49 3.20
C SER A 182 17.40 -26.16 3.95
N GLU A 183 18.53 -25.49 4.15
CA GLU A 183 18.60 -24.16 4.80
C GLU A 183 17.81 -23.12 4.00
N TRP A 184 17.90 -23.17 2.66
CA TRP A 184 17.11 -22.30 1.80
C TRP A 184 15.60 -22.53 1.96
N LEU A 185 15.15 -23.79 2.07
CA LEU A 185 13.74 -24.13 2.32
C LEU A 185 13.24 -23.61 3.68
N ILE A 186 14.06 -23.72 4.72
CA ILE A 186 13.72 -23.21 6.04
C ILE A 186 13.52 -21.70 5.98
N SER A 187 14.48 -20.98 5.40
CA SER A 187 14.40 -19.52 5.23
C SER A 187 13.16 -19.10 4.42
N LEU A 188 12.84 -19.84 3.35
CA LEU A 188 11.65 -19.60 2.54
C LEU A 188 10.36 -19.72 3.35
N VAL A 189 10.21 -20.81 4.12
CA VAL A 189 9.03 -21.06 4.96
C VAL A 189 8.89 -19.97 6.02
N GLU A 190 9.98 -19.58 6.68
CA GLU A 190 9.98 -18.53 7.68
C GLU A 190 9.55 -17.18 7.08
N ASN A 191 10.06 -16.81 5.90
CA ASN A 191 9.68 -15.59 5.20
C ASN A 191 8.18 -15.57 4.83
N ILE A 192 7.63 -16.70 4.34
CA ILE A 192 6.20 -16.82 4.04
C ILE A 192 5.35 -16.68 5.30
N LEU A 193 5.72 -17.39 6.38
CA LEU A 193 5.02 -17.31 7.66
C LEU A 193 5.04 -15.88 8.25
N PHE A 194 6.15 -15.18 8.10
CA PHE A 194 6.25 -13.79 8.56
C PHE A 194 5.31 -12.88 7.77
N VAL A 195 5.35 -12.94 6.43
CA VAL A 195 4.49 -12.11 5.57
C VAL A 195 3.01 -12.37 5.87
N THR A 196 2.59 -13.63 6.03
CA THR A 196 1.19 -13.97 6.34
C THR A 196 0.75 -13.45 7.70
N ARG A 197 1.57 -13.58 8.74
CA ARG A 197 1.26 -13.05 10.08
C ARG A 197 1.20 -11.52 10.10
N PHE A 198 2.02 -10.87 9.30
CA PHE A 198 2.04 -9.42 9.20
C PHE A 198 0.78 -8.88 8.50
N GLU A 199 0.36 -9.49 7.38
CA GLU A 199 -0.90 -9.14 6.69
C GLU A 199 -2.12 -9.29 7.60
N ASP A 200 -2.14 -10.29 8.48
CA ASP A 200 -3.20 -10.51 9.46
C ASP A 200 -3.16 -9.54 10.65
N GLY A 201 -2.17 -8.63 10.71
CA GLY A 201 -2.01 -7.65 11.79
C GLY A 201 -1.68 -8.28 13.15
N THR A 202 -1.21 -9.53 13.17
CA THR A 202 -0.94 -10.29 14.40
C THR A 202 0.50 -10.17 14.90
N VAL A 203 1.38 -9.52 14.14
CA VAL A 203 2.78 -9.31 14.53
C VAL A 203 2.86 -8.20 15.56
N THR A 204 3.20 -8.57 16.80
CA THR A 204 3.59 -7.63 17.86
C THR A 204 5.11 -7.53 17.91
N LEU A 205 5.64 -6.31 17.74
CA LEU A 205 7.09 -6.07 17.85
C LEU A 205 7.53 -6.22 19.29
N ASN A 206 8.62 -6.95 19.52
CA ASN A 206 9.28 -7.03 20.81
C ASN A 206 10.41 -5.98 20.88
N MET A 207 9.99 -4.72 21.07
CA MET A 207 10.89 -3.57 21.08
C MET A 207 11.75 -3.55 22.34
N SER A 208 13.07 -3.57 22.19
CA SER A 208 14.06 -3.47 23.26
C SER A 208 15.22 -2.57 22.85
N ASP A 209 15.95 -2.07 23.81
CA ASP A 209 17.12 -1.23 23.58
C ASP A 209 18.34 -2.13 23.36
N GLN A 210 18.94 -2.06 22.18
CA GLN A 210 20.02 -2.95 21.74
C GLN A 210 21.17 -2.14 21.13
N LEU A 211 22.39 -2.63 21.29
CA LEU A 211 23.57 -2.07 20.63
C LEU A 211 23.58 -2.47 19.16
N ILE A 212 23.63 -1.48 18.26
CA ILE A 212 23.54 -1.74 16.82
C ILE A 212 24.73 -2.56 16.28
N ASP A 213 25.91 -2.37 16.85
CA ASP A 213 27.11 -3.12 16.49
C ASP A 213 27.00 -4.62 16.84
N GLU A 214 26.37 -4.96 17.98
CA GLU A 214 26.10 -6.34 18.35
C GLU A 214 25.05 -6.98 17.40
N VAL A 215 24.01 -6.23 17.02
CA VAL A 215 22.98 -6.70 16.08
C VAL A 215 23.58 -6.95 14.70
N ILE A 216 24.45 -6.06 14.21
CA ILE A 216 25.15 -6.23 12.94
C ILE A 216 26.10 -7.45 13.03
N ALA A 217 26.88 -7.56 14.11
CA ALA A 217 27.80 -8.69 14.30
C ALA A 217 27.05 -10.03 14.34
N GLU A 218 25.87 -10.09 14.98
CA GLU A 218 25.04 -11.29 15.00
C GLU A 218 24.50 -11.64 13.62
N ALA A 219 24.02 -10.63 12.87
CA ALA A 219 23.56 -10.83 11.49
C ALA A 219 24.64 -11.44 10.59
N LEU A 220 25.89 -10.96 10.73
CA LEU A 220 27.03 -11.44 9.93
C LEU A 220 27.42 -12.90 10.23
N LYS A 221 27.10 -13.43 11.42
CA LYS A 221 27.33 -14.86 11.71
C LYS A 221 26.42 -15.79 10.92
N HIS A 222 25.25 -15.30 10.53
CA HIS A 222 24.27 -16.06 9.77
C HIS A 222 24.43 -15.96 8.25
N ILE A 223 25.39 -15.14 7.77
CA ILE A 223 25.64 -14.99 6.36
C ILE A 223 26.46 -16.21 5.86
N ASN A 224 25.99 -16.82 4.80
CA ASN A 224 26.48 -18.10 4.28
C ASN A 224 27.97 -18.05 3.91
N ARG A 225 28.66 -19.20 3.96
CA ARG A 225 30.10 -19.40 3.62
C ARG A 225 30.52 -18.88 2.24
N LYS A 226 29.59 -18.73 1.28
CA LYS A 226 29.84 -18.08 -0.02
C LYS A 226 30.24 -16.62 0.09
N SER A 227 30.01 -15.99 1.26
CA SER A 227 30.49 -14.63 1.55
C SER A 227 32.01 -14.52 1.75
N CYS A 228 32.72 -15.65 1.88
CA CYS A 228 34.19 -15.63 2.01
C CYS A 228 34.89 -15.03 0.77
N GLU A 229 34.20 -14.92 -0.35
CA GLU A 229 34.69 -14.33 -1.59
C GLU A 229 34.48 -12.80 -1.64
N HIS A 230 33.62 -12.24 -0.75
CA HIS A 230 33.35 -10.81 -0.65
C HIS A 230 34.00 -10.20 0.58
N LYS A 231 34.33 -8.91 0.49
CA LYS A 231 34.90 -8.15 1.62
C LYS A 231 33.79 -7.35 2.27
N ILE A 232 33.38 -7.75 3.46
CA ILE A 232 32.36 -7.03 4.24
C ILE A 232 33.05 -6.11 5.23
N HIS A 233 32.81 -4.82 5.11
CA HIS A 233 33.33 -3.77 5.97
C HIS A 233 32.24 -3.24 6.89
N VAL A 234 32.50 -3.18 8.19
CA VAL A 234 31.54 -2.64 9.17
C VAL A 234 32.13 -1.37 9.78
N ASP A 235 31.36 -0.29 9.74
CA ASP A 235 31.72 0.99 10.36
C ASP A 235 30.54 1.53 11.19
N CYS A 236 30.59 1.34 12.47
CA CYS A 236 29.61 1.87 13.44
C CYS A 236 30.13 3.10 14.18
N GLY A 237 31.28 3.67 13.75
CA GLY A 237 31.93 4.77 14.44
C GLY A 237 32.55 4.34 15.78
N LYS A 238 32.83 5.33 16.66
CA LYS A 238 33.42 5.08 17.99
C LYS A 238 32.43 5.16 19.13
N GLU A 239 31.22 5.65 18.89
CA GLU A 239 30.17 5.82 19.89
C GLU A 239 29.34 4.55 19.99
N LEU A 240 28.99 4.15 21.22
CA LEU A 240 28.04 3.08 21.45
C LEU A 240 26.64 3.60 21.10
N LEU A 241 26.07 3.04 20.05
CA LEU A 241 24.75 3.43 19.56
C LEU A 241 23.69 2.45 20.08
N LEU A 242 22.98 2.88 21.14
CA LEU A 242 21.85 2.12 21.68
C LEU A 242 20.59 2.51 20.92
N VAL A 243 19.91 1.53 20.34
CA VAL A 243 18.79 1.73 19.42
C VAL A 243 17.60 0.91 19.86
N ARG A 244 16.41 1.51 19.84
CA ARG A 244 15.16 0.84 20.20
C ARG A 244 14.61 0.07 19.00
N MET A 245 14.65 -1.27 19.06
CA MET A 245 14.25 -2.14 17.96
C MET A 245 13.84 -3.54 18.42
N ASP A 246 13.20 -4.29 17.55
CA ASP A 246 13.13 -5.76 17.63
C ASP A 246 14.38 -6.32 16.95
N ALA A 247 15.39 -6.68 17.76
CA ALA A 247 16.71 -7.11 17.25
C ALA A 247 16.62 -8.28 16.27
N ARG A 248 15.74 -9.25 16.54
CA ARG A 248 15.58 -10.44 15.69
C ARG A 248 15.10 -10.06 14.28
N LEU A 249 14.17 -9.11 14.19
CA LEU A 249 13.65 -8.64 12.89
C LEU A 249 14.67 -7.77 12.15
N ILE A 250 15.41 -6.92 12.86
CA ILE A 250 16.47 -6.11 12.24
C ILE A 250 17.64 -6.98 11.75
N ILE A 251 18.02 -8.04 12.50
CA ILE A 251 18.98 -9.06 12.04
C ILE A 251 18.51 -9.63 10.69
N GLN A 252 17.23 -10.01 10.57
CA GLN A 252 16.67 -10.53 9.32
C GLN A 252 16.72 -9.52 8.16
N VAL A 253 16.48 -8.21 8.43
CA VAL A 253 16.65 -7.14 7.43
C VAL A 253 18.09 -7.07 6.94
N ILE A 254 19.05 -7.05 7.86
CA ILE A 254 20.47 -6.97 7.52
C ILE A 254 20.89 -8.19 6.69
N ILE A 255 20.54 -9.40 7.12
CA ILE A 255 20.83 -10.64 6.38
C ILE A 255 20.27 -10.56 4.96
N ASN A 256 18.99 -10.22 4.79
CA ASN A 256 18.36 -10.16 3.49
C ASN A 256 19.02 -9.16 2.53
N ILE A 257 19.41 -7.98 3.04
CA ILE A 257 20.05 -6.95 2.20
C ILE A 257 21.49 -7.36 1.87
N VAL A 258 22.24 -7.90 2.82
CA VAL A 258 23.63 -8.35 2.57
C VAL A 258 23.66 -9.56 1.63
N ASP A 259 22.76 -10.53 1.79
CA ASP A 259 22.62 -11.66 0.87
C ASP A 259 22.27 -11.20 -0.55
N ASN A 260 21.43 -10.16 -0.69
CA ASN A 260 21.20 -9.55 -2.00
C ASN A 260 22.47 -8.89 -2.54
N ALA A 261 23.23 -8.16 -1.74
CA ALA A 261 24.49 -7.56 -2.16
C ALA A 261 25.48 -8.64 -2.64
N ILE A 262 25.65 -9.73 -1.88
CA ILE A 262 26.52 -10.86 -2.28
C ILE A 262 26.04 -11.51 -3.58
N LYS A 263 24.73 -11.63 -3.76
CA LYS A 263 24.13 -12.30 -4.90
C LYS A 263 24.28 -11.51 -6.21
N TYR A 264 24.16 -10.18 -6.13
CA TYR A 264 24.11 -9.31 -7.30
C TYR A 264 25.42 -8.55 -7.56
N THR A 265 26.49 -8.87 -6.82
CA THR A 265 27.84 -8.36 -7.06
C THR A 265 28.78 -9.47 -7.53
N GLN A 266 29.89 -9.09 -8.13
CA GLN A 266 30.94 -10.03 -8.55
C GLN A 266 31.75 -10.51 -7.34
N GLU A 267 32.35 -11.70 -7.46
CA GLU A 267 33.31 -12.21 -6.48
C GLU A 267 34.43 -11.20 -6.20
N GLY A 268 34.78 -11.03 -4.92
CA GLY A 268 35.76 -10.06 -4.49
C GLY A 268 35.25 -8.63 -4.33
N SER A 269 33.94 -8.39 -4.53
CA SER A 269 33.33 -7.08 -4.31
C SER A 269 33.34 -6.66 -2.84
N ASP A 270 33.33 -5.35 -2.62
CA ASP A 270 33.28 -4.74 -1.29
C ASP A 270 31.84 -4.39 -0.92
N ILE A 271 31.40 -4.79 0.26
CA ILE A 271 30.09 -4.47 0.86
C ILE A 271 30.35 -3.69 2.14
N TYR A 272 29.71 -2.53 2.28
CA TYR A 272 29.86 -1.67 3.47
C TYR A 272 28.58 -1.61 4.26
N ILE A 273 28.67 -1.89 5.56
CA ILE A 273 27.58 -1.71 6.52
C ILE A 273 27.98 -0.57 7.44
N LYS A 274 27.24 0.52 7.42
CA LYS A 274 27.52 1.71 8.22
C LYS A 274 26.37 2.03 9.16
N ALA A 275 26.70 2.45 10.39
CA ALA A 275 25.73 2.99 11.32
C ALA A 275 26.22 4.34 11.84
N ARG A 276 25.41 5.38 11.67
CA ARG A 276 25.75 6.75 12.09
C ARG A 276 24.61 7.39 12.88
N LYS A 277 24.96 8.17 13.87
CA LYS A 277 23.99 8.97 14.62
C LYS A 277 23.62 10.22 13.84
N GLU A 278 22.32 10.47 13.70
CA GLU A 278 21.78 11.70 13.14
C GLU A 278 20.62 12.20 14.00
N GLY A 279 20.91 13.16 14.86
CA GLY A 279 19.94 13.70 15.82
C GLY A 279 19.41 12.65 16.78
N ARG A 280 18.10 12.35 16.69
CA ARG A 280 17.41 11.33 17.52
C ARG A 280 17.34 9.95 16.87
N TYR A 281 17.98 9.78 15.74
CA TYR A 281 17.96 8.53 14.98
C TYR A 281 19.37 8.00 14.76
N VAL A 282 19.44 6.71 14.54
CA VAL A 282 20.61 6.05 13.97
C VAL A 282 20.25 5.65 12.56
N ILE A 283 21.05 6.08 11.60
CA ILE A 283 20.92 5.70 10.20
C ILE A 283 21.83 4.50 9.96
N ILE A 284 21.22 3.45 9.44
CA ILE A 284 21.90 2.22 9.02
C ILE A 284 21.88 2.20 7.50
N SER A 285 23.06 2.10 6.86
CA SER A 285 23.19 1.92 5.42
C SER A 285 23.95 0.65 5.09
N ILE A 286 23.51 -0.06 4.07
CA ILE A 286 24.19 -1.21 3.47
C ILE A 286 24.43 -0.86 2.02
N GLU A 287 25.72 -0.82 1.65
CA GLU A 287 26.20 -0.32 0.38
C GLU A 287 26.95 -1.41 -0.36
N ASP A 288 26.64 -1.62 -1.63
CA ASP A 288 27.35 -2.49 -2.54
C ASP A 288 27.93 -1.73 -3.74
N ASN A 289 28.86 -2.34 -4.43
CA ASN A 289 29.46 -1.83 -5.66
C ASN A 289 29.06 -2.65 -6.91
N GLY A 290 27.84 -3.20 -6.90
CA GLY A 290 27.31 -3.99 -8.00
C GLY A 290 26.87 -3.17 -9.22
N ALA A 291 26.09 -3.80 -10.08
CA ALA A 291 25.60 -3.16 -11.32
C ALA A 291 24.54 -2.06 -11.07
N GLY A 292 24.01 -1.94 -9.83
CA GLY A 292 22.90 -1.05 -9.52
C GLY A 292 21.55 -1.58 -10.00
N ILE A 293 20.50 -0.78 -9.79
CA ILE A 293 19.13 -1.08 -10.19
C ILE A 293 18.65 0.00 -11.15
N PRO A 294 18.11 -0.36 -12.35
CA PRO A 294 17.57 0.60 -13.30
C PRO A 294 16.44 1.46 -12.68
N ASP A 295 16.36 2.74 -13.07
CA ASP A 295 15.41 3.70 -12.47
C ASP A 295 13.95 3.29 -12.62
N ASP A 296 13.60 2.66 -13.74
CA ASP A 296 12.24 2.14 -14.02
C ASP A 296 11.85 0.96 -13.13
N MET A 297 12.81 0.30 -12.50
CA MET A 297 12.61 -0.83 -11.59
C MET A 297 12.64 -0.43 -10.10
N LYS A 298 13.24 0.70 -9.73
CA LYS A 298 13.44 1.11 -8.32
C LYS A 298 12.15 1.21 -7.50
N GLU A 299 11.06 1.65 -8.13
CA GLU A 299 9.76 1.74 -7.45
C GLU A 299 9.19 0.35 -7.12
N ASN A 300 9.50 -0.65 -7.95
CA ASN A 300 8.92 -1.99 -7.86
C ASN A 300 9.79 -2.99 -7.09
N VAL A 301 11.07 -2.69 -6.78
CA VAL A 301 11.99 -3.64 -6.11
C VAL A 301 11.52 -4.07 -4.73
N PHE A 302 10.67 -3.28 -4.10
CA PHE A 302 10.05 -3.57 -2.81
C PHE A 302 8.69 -4.27 -2.93
N ASP A 303 8.20 -4.49 -4.15
CA ASP A 303 6.96 -5.23 -4.34
C ASP A 303 7.18 -6.70 -4.08
N THR A 304 6.18 -7.34 -3.48
CA THR A 304 6.22 -8.76 -3.18
C THR A 304 6.30 -9.57 -4.49
N PHE A 305 7.30 -10.46 -4.60
CA PHE A 305 7.60 -11.30 -5.78
C PHE A 305 8.19 -10.56 -6.99
N PHE A 306 8.63 -9.35 -6.80
CA PHE A 306 9.39 -8.67 -7.84
C PHE A 306 10.80 -9.23 -7.93
N THR A 307 11.21 -9.62 -9.14
CA THR A 307 12.59 -10.04 -9.46
C THR A 307 13.01 -9.34 -10.74
N CYS A 308 14.19 -8.76 -10.73
CA CYS A 308 14.78 -8.24 -11.96
C CYS A 308 15.13 -9.44 -12.87
N ASN A 309 14.41 -9.59 -13.99
CA ASN A 309 14.70 -10.58 -15.02
C ASN A 309 15.99 -10.20 -15.75
N ASN A 310 17.14 -10.43 -15.15
CA ASN A 310 18.40 -10.35 -15.87
C ASN A 310 18.90 -11.77 -16.12
N GLU A 311 19.27 -12.05 -17.35
CA GLU A 311 19.87 -13.30 -17.85
C GLU A 311 21.15 -13.75 -17.10
N ILE A 312 21.60 -12.96 -16.14
CA ILE A 312 22.76 -13.21 -15.26
C ILE A 312 22.37 -14.05 -14.03
N ALA A 313 21.08 -14.33 -13.81
CA ALA A 313 20.61 -15.15 -12.70
C ALA A 313 20.82 -16.65 -12.96
N ASP A 314 22.07 -16.99 -13.22
CA ASP A 314 22.55 -18.37 -13.22
C ASP A 314 22.34 -18.92 -11.80
N ASN A 315 21.42 -19.89 -11.66
CA ASN A 315 21.20 -20.76 -10.50
C ASN A 315 20.91 -20.12 -9.09
N ARG A 316 20.78 -18.82 -8.93
CA ARG A 316 20.54 -18.23 -7.60
C ARG A 316 19.06 -17.91 -7.41
N ARG A 317 18.34 -18.85 -6.83
CA ARG A 317 16.90 -18.82 -6.54
C ARG A 317 16.56 -17.58 -5.69
N SER A 318 15.67 -16.69 -6.16
CA SER A 318 15.09 -15.64 -5.34
C SER A 318 13.61 -15.45 -5.66
N LEU A 319 12.80 -15.57 -4.64
CA LEU A 319 11.34 -15.39 -4.70
C LEU A 319 10.89 -13.94 -4.77
N GLY A 320 11.79 -12.97 -4.70
CA GLY A 320 11.41 -11.56 -4.58
C GLY A 320 10.69 -11.22 -3.27
N LEU A 321 10.88 -12.04 -2.21
CA LEU A 321 10.29 -11.80 -0.89
C LEU A 321 11.20 -11.01 0.04
N GLY A 322 12.52 -11.05 -0.15
CA GLY A 322 13.49 -10.49 0.79
C GLY A 322 13.33 -8.98 0.99
N LEU A 323 13.31 -8.19 -0.09
CA LEU A 323 13.20 -6.73 0.01
C LEU A 323 11.81 -6.26 0.44
N SER A 324 10.74 -6.93 0.03
CA SER A 324 9.38 -6.64 0.49
C SER A 324 9.21 -6.93 1.99
N LEU A 325 9.85 -8.00 2.49
CA LEU A 325 9.95 -8.31 3.90
C LEU A 325 10.72 -7.23 4.67
N CYS A 326 11.88 -6.79 4.15
CA CYS A 326 12.66 -5.71 4.75
C CYS A 326 11.84 -4.43 4.87
N LYS A 327 11.16 -4.01 3.79
CA LYS A 327 10.26 -2.84 3.80
C LYS A 327 9.16 -2.98 4.86
N THR A 328 8.56 -4.15 4.96
CA THR A 328 7.50 -4.45 5.92
C THR A 328 8.01 -4.34 7.36
N ILE A 329 9.17 -4.92 7.67
CA ILE A 329 9.78 -4.86 9.01
C ILE A 329 10.16 -3.41 9.37
N ILE A 330 10.78 -2.68 8.47
CA ILE A 330 11.21 -1.29 8.70
C ILE A 330 10.00 -0.37 8.89
N ASN A 331 8.94 -0.52 8.08
CA ASN A 331 7.69 0.21 8.26
C ASN A 331 7.04 -0.08 9.63
N ALA A 332 7.09 -1.33 10.11
CA ALA A 332 6.60 -1.69 11.43
C ALA A 332 7.39 -1.00 12.57
N HIS A 333 8.67 -0.72 12.35
CA HIS A 333 9.50 0.08 13.27
C HIS A 333 9.27 1.59 13.16
N GLY A 334 8.30 2.04 12.33
CA GLY A 334 7.97 3.46 12.11
C GLY A 334 8.99 4.20 11.26
N SER A 335 9.72 3.49 10.42
CA SER A 335 10.72 4.02 9.49
C SER A 335 10.40 3.63 8.04
N GLU A 336 11.19 4.12 7.11
CA GLU A 336 11.11 3.81 5.69
C GLU A 336 12.44 3.24 5.21
N LEU A 337 12.38 2.20 4.37
CA LEU A 337 13.54 1.63 3.70
C LEU A 337 13.72 2.33 2.36
N GLU A 338 14.81 3.06 2.22
CA GLU A 338 15.17 3.81 1.02
C GLU A 338 16.22 3.06 0.20
N LEU A 339 16.11 3.18 -1.13
CA LEU A 339 17.10 2.71 -2.08
C LEU A 339 17.69 3.92 -2.82
N ARG A 340 19.02 4.01 -2.83
CA ARG A 340 19.77 5.04 -3.55
C ARG A 340 20.87 4.41 -4.40
N ASP A 341 21.31 5.13 -5.43
CA ASP A 341 22.48 4.72 -6.21
C ASP A 341 23.76 4.96 -5.45
N ASN A 342 24.67 4.00 -5.54
CA ASN A 342 26.02 4.16 -5.06
C ASN A 342 26.94 4.76 -6.15
N THR A 343 28.00 5.43 -5.75
CA THR A 343 28.96 6.07 -6.67
C THR A 343 30.31 5.34 -6.60
N PRO A 344 30.88 4.91 -7.75
CA PRO A 344 30.42 5.15 -9.13
C PRO A 344 29.32 4.18 -9.62
N TYR A 345 29.11 3.03 -8.98
CA TYR A 345 28.09 2.02 -9.31
C TYR A 345 27.68 1.27 -8.04
N GLY A 346 26.47 0.69 -8.04
CA GLY A 346 25.95 -0.12 -6.95
C GLY A 346 24.68 0.43 -6.33
N CYS A 347 24.28 -0.16 -5.21
CA CYS A 347 23.10 0.22 -4.44
C CYS A 347 23.45 0.63 -3.02
N ILE A 348 22.66 1.53 -2.46
CA ILE A 348 22.64 1.88 -1.04
C ILE A 348 21.23 1.66 -0.53
N PHE A 349 21.07 0.70 0.40
CA PHE A 349 19.86 0.52 1.16
C PHE A 349 20.03 1.22 2.50
N GLU A 350 19.15 2.17 2.81
CA GLU A 350 19.24 3.00 4.01
C GLU A 350 17.91 3.01 4.76
N PHE A 351 17.98 2.92 6.09
CA PHE A 351 16.84 3.07 7.00
C PHE A 351 17.28 3.70 8.31
N LYS A 352 16.32 4.27 9.05
CA LYS A 352 16.58 4.95 10.31
C LYS A 352 15.82 4.30 11.46
N LEU A 353 16.46 4.16 12.61
CA LEU A 353 15.86 3.66 13.83
C LEU A 353 16.01 4.68 14.95
N GLN A 354 15.11 4.66 15.92
CA GLN A 354 15.11 5.60 17.01
C GLN A 354 16.26 5.30 17.98
N LEU A 355 17.12 6.31 18.22
CA LEU A 355 18.16 6.23 19.25
C LEU A 355 17.49 6.13 20.62
N SER A 356 17.93 5.18 21.45
CA SER A 356 17.49 5.10 22.84
C SER A 356 18.27 6.09 23.68
N GLU A 357 17.55 6.93 24.45
CA GLU A 357 18.18 7.80 25.43
C GLU A 357 18.44 6.97 26.69
N VAL A 358 19.70 6.66 26.97
CA VAL A 358 20.08 6.04 28.22
C VAL A 358 19.92 7.07 29.33
N HIS A 359 18.84 7.00 30.07
CA HIS A 359 18.82 7.61 31.41
C HIS A 359 19.64 6.72 32.33
N LEU A 360 20.94 7.02 32.46
CA LEU A 360 21.73 6.53 33.57
C LEU A 360 21.10 7.12 34.84
N ASN A 361 20.21 6.36 35.49
CA ASN A 361 19.81 6.67 36.86
C ASN A 361 21.06 6.47 37.74
N GLU A 362 21.67 7.60 38.11
CA GLU A 362 22.66 7.62 39.20
C GLU A 362 22.02 7.21 40.53
#